data_db7747bd7d6840a46c0f30db6c1c20e7
#
_entry.id   db7747bd7d6840a46c0f30db6c1c20e7
#
_cell.length_a   1.000
_cell.length_b   1.000
_cell.length_c   1.000
_cell.angle_alpha   90.00
_cell.angle_beta   90.00
_cell.angle_gamma   90.00
#
_symmetry.space_group_name_H-M   'P 1'
#
loop_
_entity.id
_entity.type
_entity.pdbx_description
1 polymer ?
#
loop_
_entity_poly.entity_id
_entity_poly.type
_entity_poly.pdbx_seq_one_letter_code
_entity_poly.pdbx_strand_id
1 'polypeptide(L)'
;MIRGGILASSAAVALIVTGAFGLAADVHAQATKRAAPLELKDDASARPWKRYNGWPARDESKWNTLANLASPPAPTAARKLTGPITGDVANGARLVADRNRGGSCLACHVMGQAGNADLPGNAAPDLSEIGNAGRTDEWLFNYVYDARVYNPETVMPPWGGHGVFNDQEINDMVAFLKTLKKPAVFKTVLDDPNKRPAPVEKRENLDPIENPGMWAVDKAQELWKLKSSIGFSCNTCHSDPKETFKTWAASMPKWEPRLNKVLGVEEFVTRHAKATTGATWLMETDENRAMSVYLHFLANGTPIAVDTTSAEAKAAIERGKELASRKLGELNFACTDCHGKSANHWIRGQWLGEPKGQYDHFPTWRTSLLAIWDIRQRFQWCQVNIRADELPPDAKEYGDLELYLASQNDGLKLSVPGIRH
;
A
#
# COMPACT_ATOMS: atom_id res chain seq x y z
N MET A 1 -96.90 9.76 -7.91
CA MET A 1 -96.31 9.26 -9.18
C MET A 1 -95.01 9.93 -9.45
N ILE A 2 -94.01 9.09 -9.78
CA ILE A 2 -92.77 9.34 -10.54
C ILE A 2 -91.58 9.81 -9.67
N ARG A 3 -90.79 8.92 -9.35
CA ARG A 3 -89.38 8.50 -9.74
C ARG A 3 -88.45 9.65 -10.11
N GLY A 4 -87.41 9.78 -9.42
CA GLY A 4 -86.20 10.49 -9.79
C GLY A 4 -85.02 9.89 -9.08
N GLY A 5 -84.12 9.27 -9.82
CA GLY A 5 -83.07 8.44 -9.33
C GLY A 5 -81.87 9.17 -8.79
N ILE A 6 -81.20 8.44 -7.95
CA ILE A 6 -79.88 8.75 -7.32
C ILE A 6 -78.80 8.34 -8.31
N LEU A 7 -77.94 9.28 -8.66
CA LEU A 7 -76.66 9.02 -9.31
C LEU A 7 -75.71 10.14 -8.89
N ALA A 8 -74.98 9.93 -7.80
CA ALA A 8 -73.76 10.68 -7.49
C ALA A 8 -73.06 10.04 -6.29
N SER A 9 -72.11 9.18 -6.52
CA SER A 9 -71.04 8.89 -5.53
C SER A 9 -70.13 7.77 -6.08
N SER A 10 -69.25 8.09 -6.98
CA SER A 10 -68.17 7.15 -7.36
C SER A 10 -66.88 7.85 -7.82
N ALA A 11 -66.75 9.17 -7.67
CA ALA A 11 -65.59 9.90 -8.18
C ALA A 11 -64.59 10.36 -7.12
N ALA A 12 -64.87 10.19 -5.83
CA ALA A 12 -64.00 10.77 -4.76
C ALA A 12 -62.94 9.82 -4.19
N VAL A 13 -63.01 8.50 -4.45
CA VAL A 13 -62.11 7.52 -3.82
C VAL A 13 -60.86 7.23 -4.69
N ALA A 14 -60.91 7.47 -5.98
CA ALA A 14 -59.78 7.18 -6.87
C ALA A 14 -58.62 8.21 -6.82
N LEU A 15 -58.87 9.43 -6.35
CA LEU A 15 -57.82 10.49 -6.30
C LEU A 15 -56.88 10.43 -5.07
N ILE A 16 -57.29 9.76 -4.00
CA ILE A 16 -56.47 9.69 -2.77
C ILE A 16 -55.41 8.60 -2.87
N VAL A 17 -55.65 7.52 -3.61
CA VAL A 17 -54.69 6.41 -3.72
C VAL A 17 -53.53 6.73 -4.67
N THR A 18 -53.74 7.52 -5.73
CA THR A 18 -52.70 7.92 -6.65
C THR A 18 -51.72 8.97 -6.07
N GLY A 19 -52.19 9.83 -5.19
CA GLY A 19 -51.35 10.83 -4.51
C GLY A 19 -50.38 10.22 -3.50
N ALA A 20 -50.77 9.15 -2.81
CA ALA A 20 -49.91 8.50 -1.81
C ALA A 20 -48.78 7.68 -2.45
N PHE A 21 -49.01 7.03 -3.60
CA PHE A 21 -47.97 6.31 -4.34
C PHE A 21 -46.97 7.24 -5.03
N GLY A 22 -47.39 8.42 -5.47
CA GLY A 22 -46.50 9.41 -6.07
C GLY A 22 -45.56 10.03 -5.04
N LEU A 23 -46.05 10.32 -3.85
CA LEU A 23 -45.21 10.89 -2.75
C LEU A 23 -44.21 9.88 -2.19
N ALA A 24 -44.57 8.58 -2.11
CA ALA A 24 -43.64 7.54 -1.66
C ALA A 24 -42.52 7.26 -2.69
N ALA A 25 -42.86 7.30 -4.00
CA ALA A 25 -41.87 7.15 -5.06
C ALA A 25 -40.92 8.34 -5.15
N ASP A 26 -41.42 9.57 -4.97
CA ASP A 26 -40.58 10.77 -4.94
C ASP A 26 -39.67 10.86 -3.69
N VAL A 27 -40.16 10.41 -2.55
CA VAL A 27 -39.33 10.32 -1.33
C VAL A 27 -38.22 9.28 -1.49
N HIS A 28 -38.50 8.16 -2.12
CA HIS A 28 -37.47 7.13 -2.42
C HIS A 28 -36.47 7.61 -3.48
N ALA A 29 -36.94 8.28 -4.52
CA ALA A 29 -36.09 8.84 -5.56
C ALA A 29 -35.23 10.02 -5.06
N GLN A 30 -35.69 10.79 -4.07
CA GLN A 30 -34.89 11.83 -3.42
C GLN A 30 -33.89 11.24 -2.44
N ALA A 31 -34.20 10.17 -1.73
CA ALA A 31 -33.26 9.49 -0.84
C ALA A 31 -32.05 8.92 -1.59
N THR A 32 -32.23 8.42 -2.82
CA THR A 32 -31.14 7.91 -3.65
C THR A 32 -30.22 8.98 -4.24
N LYS A 33 -30.62 10.26 -4.22
CA LYS A 33 -29.80 11.40 -4.72
C LYS A 33 -29.07 12.15 -3.59
N ARG A 34 -29.30 11.81 -2.32
CA ARG A 34 -28.67 12.48 -1.21
C ARG A 34 -27.26 11.92 -1.00
N ALA A 35 -26.25 12.81 -0.99
CA ALA A 35 -24.89 12.40 -0.65
C ALA A 35 -24.85 11.76 0.75
N ALA A 36 -24.06 10.68 0.89
CA ALA A 36 -23.89 10.00 2.16
C ALA A 36 -23.41 10.99 3.24
N PRO A 37 -23.97 10.95 4.47
CA PRO A 37 -23.44 11.72 5.57
C PRO A 37 -21.98 11.38 5.83
N LEU A 38 -21.13 12.40 6.01
CA LEU A 38 -19.73 12.26 6.33
C LEU A 38 -19.31 13.25 7.41
N GLU A 39 -18.43 12.82 8.30
CA GLU A 39 -17.69 13.75 9.16
C GLU A 39 -16.66 14.49 8.30
N LEU A 40 -16.78 15.82 8.24
CA LEU A 40 -15.96 16.65 7.35
C LEU A 40 -14.74 17.26 8.05
N LYS A 41 -14.64 17.09 9.38
CA LYS A 41 -13.47 17.54 10.14
C LYS A 41 -12.39 16.48 10.12
N ASP A 42 -11.17 16.91 9.86
CA ASP A 42 -10.00 16.06 10.03
C ASP A 42 -9.60 16.00 11.51
N ASP A 43 -9.52 14.80 12.04
CA ASP A 43 -9.03 14.57 13.40
C ASP A 43 -7.76 13.69 13.32
N ALA A 44 -6.74 14.23 12.67
CA ALA A 44 -5.45 13.58 12.49
C ALA A 44 -4.77 13.22 13.83
N SER A 45 -5.07 14.03 14.90
CA SER A 45 -4.45 13.86 16.22
C SER A 45 -5.01 12.68 17.01
N ALA A 46 -6.20 12.18 16.66
CA ALA A 46 -6.90 11.13 17.41
C ALA A 46 -6.67 9.71 16.87
N ARG A 47 -5.77 9.53 15.92
CA ARG A 47 -5.60 8.24 15.22
C ARG A 47 -4.65 7.31 15.95
N PRO A 48 -4.98 6.01 16.08
CA PRO A 48 -4.11 5.01 16.69
C PRO A 48 -2.99 4.59 15.75
N TRP A 49 -2.31 5.56 15.21
CA TRP A 49 -1.26 5.40 14.25
C TRP A 49 0.08 5.25 14.95
N LYS A 50 0.80 4.19 14.70
CA LYS A 50 2.08 3.91 15.31
C LYS A 50 3.15 3.80 14.26
N ARG A 51 4.20 4.57 14.44
CA ARG A 51 5.43 4.41 13.70
C ARG A 51 6.05 3.05 13.98
N TYR A 52 6.69 2.47 12.96
CA TYR A 52 7.41 1.23 13.12
C TYR A 52 8.68 1.44 13.98
N ASN A 53 8.76 0.72 15.09
CA ASN A 53 9.84 0.87 16.06
C ASN A 53 11.06 -0.04 15.81
N GLY A 54 11.12 -0.75 14.69
CA GLY A 54 12.19 -1.72 14.38
C GLY A 54 13.50 -1.10 13.91
N TRP A 55 13.56 0.21 13.69
CA TRP A 55 14.73 0.92 13.20
C TRP A 55 15.37 1.77 14.26
N PRO A 56 16.73 1.99 14.22
CA PRO A 56 17.40 2.94 15.09
C PRO A 56 16.75 4.32 15.02
N ALA A 57 16.68 5.02 16.13
CA ALA A 57 16.21 6.40 16.17
C ALA A 57 17.03 7.27 15.20
N ARG A 58 16.33 8.05 14.36
CA ARG A 58 16.94 8.90 13.34
C ARG A 58 16.24 10.24 13.28
N ASP A 59 16.99 11.24 12.83
CA ASP A 59 16.39 12.47 12.33
C ASP A 59 15.97 12.26 10.88
N GLU A 60 14.71 11.88 10.70
CA GLU A 60 14.11 11.65 9.39
C GLU A 60 13.58 12.93 8.76
N SER A 61 13.54 14.03 9.51
CA SER A 61 13.06 15.34 9.03
C SER A 61 13.86 15.89 7.86
N LYS A 62 15.09 15.44 7.69
CA LYS A 62 15.97 15.82 6.56
C LYS A 62 15.71 15.06 5.28
N TRP A 63 14.90 13.98 5.30
CA TRP A 63 14.63 13.15 4.14
C TRP A 63 13.30 13.51 3.48
N ASN A 64 13.23 13.34 2.17
CA ASN A 64 12.00 13.62 1.44
C ASN A 64 10.90 12.63 1.81
N THR A 65 9.70 13.16 1.91
CA THR A 65 8.47 12.42 2.15
C THR A 65 7.56 12.48 0.92
N LEU A 66 6.44 11.79 0.96
CA LEU A 66 5.41 12.00 -0.05
C LEU A 66 4.88 13.44 -0.05
N ALA A 67 4.99 14.15 1.07
CA ALA A 67 4.44 15.50 1.19
C ALA A 67 5.39 16.59 0.64
N ASN A 68 6.66 16.65 1.06
CA ASN A 68 7.36 17.94 0.91
C ASN A 68 8.88 17.99 0.76
N LEU A 69 9.63 16.95 1.10
CA LEU A 69 11.08 17.07 1.08
C LEU A 69 11.70 16.60 -0.24
N ALA A 70 12.71 17.33 -0.73
CA ALA A 70 13.49 16.93 -1.89
C ALA A 70 14.64 16.00 -1.48
N SER A 71 14.89 14.97 -2.29
CA SER A 71 16.10 14.14 -2.10
C SER A 71 17.37 14.99 -2.29
N PRO A 72 18.44 14.70 -1.53
CA PRO A 72 19.74 15.29 -1.82
C PRO A 72 20.16 15.05 -3.27
N PRO A 73 20.76 16.05 -3.93
CA PRO A 73 21.13 15.93 -5.34
C PRO A 73 22.16 14.81 -5.54
N ALA A 74 22.16 14.23 -6.73
CA ALA A 74 23.21 13.31 -7.14
C ALA A 74 24.57 14.04 -7.20
N PRO A 75 25.69 13.33 -6.89
CA PRO A 75 27.02 13.93 -7.04
C PRO A 75 27.33 14.21 -8.50
N THR A 76 27.99 15.34 -8.78
CA THR A 76 28.36 15.76 -10.14
C THR A 76 29.67 15.13 -10.62
N ALA A 77 30.48 14.57 -9.70
CA ALA A 77 31.76 13.94 -10.01
C ALA A 77 32.07 12.82 -8.99
N ALA A 78 32.83 11.82 -9.46
CA ALA A 78 33.38 10.80 -8.60
C ALA A 78 34.42 11.40 -7.63
N ARG A 79 34.42 10.89 -6.39
CA ARG A 79 35.42 11.25 -5.39
C ARG A 79 36.78 10.62 -5.75
N LYS A 80 37.85 11.40 -5.61
CA LYS A 80 39.23 10.89 -5.80
C LYS A 80 39.71 10.22 -4.54
N LEU A 81 40.23 9.01 -4.69
CA LEU A 81 40.91 8.33 -3.58
C LEU A 81 42.37 8.77 -3.49
N THR A 82 42.86 8.97 -2.28
CA THR A 82 44.26 9.36 -2.02
C THR A 82 45.20 8.18 -1.89
N GLY A 83 44.71 6.96 -1.97
CA GLY A 83 45.49 5.73 -1.86
C GLY A 83 44.64 4.47 -2.13
N PRO A 84 45.25 3.29 -2.02
CA PRO A 84 44.54 2.02 -2.19
C PRO A 84 43.53 1.76 -1.07
N ILE A 85 42.53 0.93 -1.34
CA ILE A 85 41.60 0.46 -0.33
C ILE A 85 42.31 -0.46 0.66
N THR A 86 42.27 -0.10 1.94
CA THR A 86 42.90 -0.85 3.06
C THR A 86 41.89 -1.24 4.14
N GLY A 87 40.61 -1.43 3.74
CA GLY A 87 39.51 -1.73 4.67
C GLY A 87 39.60 -3.12 5.30
N ASP A 88 38.88 -3.28 6.41
CA ASP A 88 38.71 -4.55 7.11
C ASP A 88 37.70 -5.43 6.36
N VAL A 89 38.18 -6.53 5.78
CA VAL A 89 37.38 -7.49 5.01
C VAL A 89 36.28 -8.13 5.88
N ALA A 90 36.57 -8.46 7.14
CA ALA A 90 35.59 -9.11 8.02
C ALA A 90 34.47 -8.13 8.40
N ASN A 91 34.81 -6.86 8.69
CA ASN A 91 33.81 -5.84 8.92
C ASN A 91 32.99 -5.55 7.66
N GLY A 92 33.62 -5.50 6.49
CA GLY A 92 32.95 -5.35 5.20
C GLY A 92 31.92 -6.46 4.95
N ALA A 93 32.29 -7.73 5.18
CA ALA A 93 31.38 -8.88 5.09
C ALA A 93 30.16 -8.74 6.03
N ARG A 94 30.40 -8.25 7.26
CA ARG A 94 29.30 -7.98 8.22
C ARG A 94 28.39 -6.86 7.74
N LEU A 95 28.96 -5.76 7.24
CA LEU A 95 28.20 -4.57 6.81
C LEU A 95 27.31 -4.85 5.60
N VAL A 96 27.79 -5.61 4.60
CA VAL A 96 26.98 -5.94 3.43
C VAL A 96 25.77 -6.84 3.77
N ALA A 97 25.81 -7.51 4.92
CA ALA A 97 24.71 -8.34 5.43
C ALA A 97 23.85 -7.62 6.48
N ASP A 98 24.24 -6.44 6.96
CA ASP A 98 23.62 -5.75 8.08
C ASP A 98 22.23 -5.19 7.73
N ARG A 99 21.19 -5.84 8.27
CA ARG A 99 19.80 -5.45 8.08
C ARG A 99 19.40 -4.20 8.89
N ASN A 100 20.10 -3.89 9.94
CA ASN A 100 19.75 -2.77 10.84
C ASN A 100 20.05 -1.39 10.24
N ARG A 101 20.80 -1.36 9.14
CA ARG A 101 21.15 -0.13 8.42
C ARG A 101 20.20 0.17 7.24
N GLY A 102 18.99 -0.42 7.22
CA GLY A 102 17.98 -0.14 6.22
C GLY A 102 18.00 -1.05 5.00
N GLY A 103 18.36 -2.26 5.18
CA GLY A 103 18.54 -3.25 4.16
C GLY A 103 20.03 -3.53 3.95
N SER A 104 20.34 -4.75 3.58
CA SER A 104 21.71 -5.14 3.24
C SER A 104 21.85 -5.19 1.72
N CYS A 105 23.08 -5.18 1.23
CA CYS A 105 23.39 -5.43 -0.17
C CYS A 105 22.80 -6.76 -0.66
N LEU A 106 22.76 -7.78 0.23
CA LEU A 106 22.14 -9.08 -0.03
C LEU A 106 20.62 -8.99 -0.27
N ALA A 107 19.98 -7.89 0.05
CA ALA A 107 18.56 -7.74 -0.29
C ALA A 107 18.32 -7.79 -1.80
N CYS A 108 19.27 -7.29 -2.59
CA CYS A 108 19.16 -7.16 -4.04
C CYS A 108 20.22 -7.98 -4.79
N HIS A 109 21.39 -8.20 -4.17
CA HIS A 109 22.53 -8.86 -4.82
C HIS A 109 22.78 -10.25 -4.26
N VAL A 110 23.15 -11.17 -5.15
CA VAL A 110 23.81 -12.42 -4.77
C VAL A 110 25.29 -12.12 -4.50
N MET A 111 25.80 -12.61 -3.37
CA MET A 111 27.22 -12.57 -2.99
C MET A 111 27.59 -13.91 -2.39
N GLY A 112 28.02 -14.86 -3.19
CA GLY A 112 28.11 -16.28 -2.86
C GLY A 112 28.90 -16.66 -1.61
N GLN A 113 29.67 -15.73 -1.05
CA GLN A 113 30.46 -15.93 0.16
C GLN A 113 29.90 -15.17 1.38
N ALA A 114 28.92 -14.29 1.19
CA ALA A 114 28.36 -13.45 2.24
C ALA A 114 27.20 -14.09 2.98
N GLY A 115 27.29 -15.38 3.26
CA GLY A 115 26.38 -16.06 4.18
C GLY A 115 25.02 -16.44 3.62
N ASN A 116 24.71 -17.73 3.76
CA ASN A 116 23.44 -18.34 3.35
C ASN A 116 22.31 -18.16 4.41
N ALA A 117 22.53 -17.38 5.45
CA ALA A 117 21.52 -17.20 6.50
C ALA A 117 20.36 -16.31 6.07
N ASP A 118 20.60 -15.42 5.12
CA ASP A 118 19.59 -14.54 4.56
C ASP A 118 19.40 -14.88 3.08
N LEU A 119 18.21 -15.28 2.71
CA LEU A 119 17.87 -15.53 1.30
C LEU A 119 18.26 -14.29 0.47
N PRO A 120 19.22 -14.38 -0.47
CA PRO A 120 19.60 -13.22 -1.28
C PRO A 120 18.50 -12.88 -2.29
N GLY A 121 18.50 -11.62 -2.74
CA GLY A 121 17.68 -11.18 -3.85
C GLY A 121 18.43 -11.27 -5.20
N ASN A 122 17.67 -11.04 -6.28
CA ASN A 122 18.20 -10.95 -7.64
C ASN A 122 17.69 -9.70 -8.38
N ALA A 123 17.23 -8.70 -7.65
CA ALA A 123 16.80 -7.43 -8.22
C ALA A 123 17.99 -6.57 -8.73
N ALA A 124 19.21 -7.03 -8.51
CA ALA A 124 20.45 -6.42 -8.96
C ALA A 124 21.47 -7.49 -9.38
N PRO A 125 22.55 -7.13 -10.10
CA PRO A 125 23.53 -8.10 -10.59
C PRO A 125 24.15 -8.97 -9.49
N ASP A 126 24.49 -10.20 -9.84
CA ASP A 126 25.28 -11.09 -8.99
C ASP A 126 26.71 -10.51 -8.83
N LEU A 127 27.14 -10.31 -7.60
CA LEU A 127 28.46 -9.78 -7.23
C LEU A 127 29.43 -10.85 -6.74
N SER A 128 29.09 -12.15 -6.87
CA SER A 128 29.92 -13.25 -6.36
C SER A 128 31.32 -13.30 -6.98
N GLU A 129 31.49 -12.70 -8.16
CA GLU A 129 32.76 -12.62 -8.87
C GLU A 129 33.23 -11.20 -9.18
N ILE A 130 32.70 -10.20 -8.49
CA ILE A 130 33.06 -8.79 -8.70
C ILE A 130 34.56 -8.51 -8.53
N GLY A 131 35.25 -9.27 -7.68
CA GLY A 131 36.68 -9.18 -7.50
C GLY A 131 37.52 -9.61 -8.72
N ASN A 132 36.91 -10.29 -9.73
CA ASN A 132 37.51 -10.64 -11.00
C ASN A 132 37.19 -9.63 -12.12
N ALA A 133 36.31 -8.66 -11.88
CA ALA A 133 35.79 -7.76 -12.91
C ALA A 133 36.78 -6.65 -13.33
N GLY A 134 37.98 -6.60 -12.78
CA GLY A 134 39.02 -5.63 -13.14
C GLY A 134 38.66 -4.16 -12.81
N ARG A 135 37.70 -3.94 -11.91
CA ARG A 135 37.30 -2.60 -11.49
C ARG A 135 38.35 -1.99 -10.56
N THR A 136 38.63 -0.69 -10.73
CA THR A 136 39.55 0.04 -9.85
C THR A 136 38.93 0.25 -8.47
N ASP A 137 39.78 0.43 -7.45
CA ASP A 137 39.36 0.75 -6.09
C ASP A 137 38.50 2.02 -6.06
N GLU A 138 38.89 3.06 -6.79
CA GLU A 138 38.16 4.31 -6.91
C GLU A 138 36.75 4.07 -7.52
N TRP A 139 36.65 3.24 -8.54
CA TRP A 139 35.37 2.93 -9.15
C TRP A 139 34.45 2.17 -8.17
N LEU A 140 34.96 1.14 -7.50
CA LEU A 140 34.20 0.34 -6.53
C LEU A 140 33.73 1.22 -5.36
N PHE A 141 34.66 2.05 -4.82
CA PHE A 141 34.31 2.95 -3.74
C PHE A 141 33.17 3.91 -4.12
N ASN A 142 33.31 4.61 -5.26
CA ASN A 142 32.30 5.56 -5.69
C ASN A 142 30.97 4.87 -6.05
N TYR A 143 31.01 3.65 -6.58
CA TYR A 143 29.79 2.91 -6.90
C TYR A 143 29.02 2.52 -5.63
N VAL A 144 29.71 2.13 -4.57
CA VAL A 144 29.09 1.86 -3.26
C VAL A 144 28.71 3.16 -2.56
N TYR A 145 29.55 4.19 -2.66
CA TYR A 145 29.29 5.49 -2.04
C TYR A 145 28.02 6.14 -2.59
N ASP A 146 27.95 6.31 -3.89
CA ASP A 146 26.79 6.86 -4.60
C ASP A 146 26.85 6.51 -6.09
N ALA A 147 26.18 5.44 -6.47
CA ALA A 147 26.20 4.96 -7.85
C ALA A 147 25.60 5.94 -8.87
N ARG A 148 24.86 6.96 -8.41
CA ARG A 148 24.26 8.00 -9.27
C ARG A 148 25.31 8.80 -10.04
N VAL A 149 26.56 8.82 -9.57
CA VAL A 149 27.67 9.46 -10.28
C VAL A 149 27.97 8.79 -11.64
N TYR A 150 27.67 7.50 -11.77
CA TYR A 150 27.87 6.73 -13.02
C TYR A 150 26.55 6.41 -13.72
N ASN A 151 25.47 6.26 -12.97
CA ASN A 151 24.14 5.99 -13.50
C ASN A 151 23.09 6.77 -12.69
N PRO A 152 22.68 7.95 -13.14
CA PRO A 152 21.66 8.75 -12.45
C PRO A 152 20.32 8.04 -12.21
N GLU A 153 19.99 7.07 -13.07
CA GLU A 153 18.75 6.30 -13.01
C GLU A 153 18.85 5.01 -12.18
N THR A 154 19.96 4.82 -11.47
CA THR A 154 20.16 3.62 -10.65
C THR A 154 19.09 3.49 -9.57
N VAL A 155 18.73 2.22 -9.27
CA VAL A 155 17.93 1.89 -8.09
C VAL A 155 18.82 1.58 -6.86
N MET A 156 20.13 1.52 -7.03
CA MET A 156 21.04 1.30 -5.91
C MET A 156 21.01 2.50 -4.95
N PRO A 157 20.79 2.28 -3.64
CA PRO A 157 20.83 3.37 -2.67
C PRO A 157 22.17 4.10 -2.64
N PRO A 158 22.18 5.42 -2.43
CA PRO A 158 23.41 6.22 -2.28
C PRO A 158 23.96 6.10 -0.85
N TRP A 159 24.53 4.96 -0.53
CA TRP A 159 24.89 4.54 0.83
C TRP A 159 25.76 5.55 1.58
N GLY A 160 26.81 6.04 0.92
CA GLY A 160 27.68 7.08 1.49
C GLY A 160 27.12 8.49 1.26
N GLY A 161 26.55 8.75 0.08
CA GLY A 161 25.97 10.05 -0.28
C GLY A 161 24.86 10.50 0.66
N HIS A 162 24.09 9.56 1.18
CA HIS A 162 23.06 9.80 2.19
C HIS A 162 23.51 9.52 3.65
N GLY A 163 24.78 9.18 3.86
CA GLY A 163 25.34 8.99 5.20
C GLY A 163 24.86 7.72 5.93
N VAL A 164 24.37 6.72 5.19
CA VAL A 164 24.03 5.40 5.78
C VAL A 164 25.29 4.72 6.25
N PHE A 165 26.36 4.78 5.45
CA PHE A 165 27.70 4.31 5.80
C PHE A 165 28.69 5.44 5.63
N ASN A 166 29.68 5.49 6.52
CA ASN A 166 30.81 6.42 6.44
C ASN A 166 31.89 5.89 5.49
N ASP A 167 32.90 6.73 5.19
CA ASP A 167 33.96 6.39 4.24
C ASP A 167 34.75 5.14 4.63
N GLN A 168 35.03 4.93 5.94
CA GLN A 168 35.73 3.74 6.39
C GLN A 168 34.89 2.48 6.22
N GLU A 169 33.61 2.53 6.55
CA GLU A 169 32.69 1.42 6.35
C GLU A 169 32.58 1.04 4.86
N ILE A 170 32.58 2.03 3.97
CA ILE A 170 32.60 1.79 2.52
C ILE A 170 33.95 1.19 2.08
N ASN A 171 35.08 1.64 2.63
CA ASN A 171 36.38 1.02 2.39
C ASN A 171 36.37 -0.46 2.80
N ASP A 172 35.80 -0.78 3.97
CA ASP A 172 35.69 -2.15 4.46
C ASP A 172 34.82 -3.01 3.52
N MET A 173 33.67 -2.49 3.07
CA MET A 173 32.82 -3.18 2.12
C MET A 173 33.53 -3.41 0.77
N VAL A 174 34.26 -2.42 0.25
CA VAL A 174 35.03 -2.58 -0.99
C VAL A 174 36.14 -3.60 -0.84
N ALA A 175 36.86 -3.58 0.31
CA ALA A 175 37.87 -4.60 0.59
C ALA A 175 37.27 -6.02 0.58
N PHE A 176 36.07 -6.20 1.15
CA PHE A 176 35.33 -7.45 1.09
C PHE A 176 34.92 -7.81 -0.35
N LEU A 177 34.33 -6.89 -1.11
CA LEU A 177 33.90 -7.11 -2.49
C LEU A 177 35.05 -7.60 -3.38
N LYS A 178 36.27 -7.09 -3.19
CA LYS A 178 37.47 -7.54 -3.92
C LYS A 178 37.87 -8.99 -3.62
N THR A 179 37.39 -9.59 -2.52
CA THR A 179 37.61 -11.00 -2.19
C THR A 179 36.65 -11.94 -2.91
N LEU A 180 35.53 -11.42 -3.44
CA LEU A 180 34.50 -12.19 -4.12
C LEU A 180 34.98 -12.58 -5.54
N LYS A 181 35.50 -13.79 -5.69
CA LYS A 181 36.14 -14.31 -6.94
C LYS A 181 35.65 -15.67 -7.38
N LYS A 182 34.58 -16.15 -6.75
CA LYS A 182 34.01 -17.48 -7.06
C LYS A 182 32.51 -17.37 -7.24
N PRO A 183 31.90 -18.12 -8.15
CA PRO A 183 30.46 -18.14 -8.34
C PRO A 183 29.74 -18.56 -7.05
N ALA A 184 28.52 -18.10 -6.90
CA ALA A 184 27.66 -18.49 -5.79
C ALA A 184 27.34 -19.98 -5.82
N VAL A 185 27.33 -20.61 -4.65
CA VAL A 185 26.91 -22.01 -4.46
C VAL A 185 25.74 -22.04 -3.50
N PHE A 186 24.59 -22.53 -3.96
CA PHE A 186 23.37 -22.64 -3.16
C PHE A 186 23.13 -24.10 -2.76
N LYS A 187 22.64 -24.29 -1.53
CA LYS A 187 22.33 -25.65 -1.01
C LYS A 187 21.06 -26.23 -1.63
N THR A 188 20.08 -25.38 -1.88
CA THR A 188 18.79 -25.77 -2.46
C THR A 188 18.35 -24.80 -3.55
N VAL A 189 17.37 -25.22 -4.36
CA VAL A 189 16.74 -24.34 -5.37
C VAL A 189 16.08 -23.12 -4.71
N LEU A 190 15.57 -23.25 -3.50
CA LEU A 190 14.91 -22.15 -2.78
C LEU A 190 15.90 -21.09 -2.29
N ASP A 191 17.18 -21.45 -2.09
CA ASP A 191 18.22 -20.50 -1.70
C ASP A 191 18.69 -19.65 -2.90
N ASP A 192 18.59 -20.19 -4.13
CA ASP A 192 18.98 -19.49 -5.35
C ASP A 192 17.84 -18.60 -5.85
N PRO A 193 17.96 -17.28 -5.77
CA PRO A 193 16.88 -16.38 -6.18
C PRO A 193 16.58 -16.43 -7.69
N ASN A 194 17.50 -16.94 -8.51
CA ASN A 194 17.30 -17.09 -9.96
C ASN A 194 16.55 -18.39 -10.30
N LYS A 195 16.49 -19.35 -9.38
CA LYS A 195 15.78 -20.63 -9.55
C LYS A 195 14.58 -20.78 -8.61
N ARG A 196 14.53 -19.95 -7.57
CA ARG A 196 13.41 -19.93 -6.64
C ARG A 196 12.11 -19.67 -7.40
N PRO A 197 11.09 -20.53 -7.28
CA PRO A 197 9.83 -20.31 -7.98
C PRO A 197 9.15 -19.03 -7.48
N ALA A 198 8.60 -18.25 -8.40
CA ALA A 198 7.75 -17.13 -8.04
C ALA A 198 6.58 -17.61 -7.17
N PRO A 199 6.10 -16.82 -6.22
CA PRO A 199 4.97 -17.20 -5.40
C PRO A 199 3.72 -17.41 -6.26
N VAL A 200 2.90 -18.38 -5.88
CA VAL A 200 1.57 -18.54 -6.49
C VAL A 200 0.74 -17.34 -6.08
N GLU A 201 0.45 -16.45 -7.02
CA GLU A 201 -0.16 -15.15 -6.73
C GLU A 201 -1.65 -15.21 -6.37
N LYS A 202 -2.33 -16.32 -6.64
CA LYS A 202 -3.76 -16.46 -6.35
C LYS A 202 -3.98 -17.32 -5.12
N ARG A 203 -3.83 -16.70 -3.95
CA ARG A 203 -4.25 -17.30 -2.68
C ARG A 203 -5.53 -16.62 -2.18
N GLU A 204 -6.52 -16.51 -3.07
CA GLU A 204 -7.83 -15.96 -2.75
C GLU A 204 -8.75 -17.07 -2.24
N ASN A 205 -8.30 -17.78 -1.22
CA ASN A 205 -9.14 -18.75 -0.56
C ASN A 205 -9.98 -18.05 0.51
N LEU A 206 -11.29 -18.06 0.32
CA LEU A 206 -12.26 -17.47 1.25
C LEU A 206 -12.85 -18.50 2.23
N ASP A 207 -12.27 -19.68 2.31
CA ASP A 207 -12.65 -20.65 3.33
C ASP A 207 -12.24 -20.15 4.72
N PRO A 208 -13.19 -20.00 5.69
CA PRO A 208 -12.88 -19.49 7.03
C PRO A 208 -11.87 -20.32 7.82
N ILE A 209 -11.70 -21.62 7.48
CA ILE A 209 -10.72 -22.48 8.14
C ILE A 209 -9.31 -22.23 7.61
N GLU A 210 -9.18 -21.93 6.32
CA GLU A 210 -7.90 -21.78 5.67
C GLU A 210 -7.44 -20.32 5.55
N ASN A 211 -8.38 -19.35 5.60
CA ASN A 211 -8.08 -17.92 5.54
C ASN A 211 -8.29 -17.26 6.91
N PRO A 212 -7.20 -17.00 7.66
CA PRO A 212 -7.32 -16.35 8.96
C PRO A 212 -7.95 -14.95 8.90
N GLY A 213 -7.91 -14.26 7.75
CA GLY A 213 -8.52 -12.95 7.57
C GLY A 213 -10.06 -12.97 7.64
N MET A 214 -10.69 -14.13 7.54
CA MET A 214 -12.14 -14.24 7.56
C MET A 214 -12.78 -13.90 8.92
N TRP A 215 -12.01 -13.92 10.02
CA TRP A 215 -12.49 -13.42 11.32
C TRP A 215 -13.05 -11.98 11.23
N ALA A 216 -12.52 -11.19 10.32
CA ALA A 216 -12.96 -9.82 10.14
C ALA A 216 -14.38 -9.71 9.56
N VAL A 217 -14.78 -10.68 8.73
CA VAL A 217 -16.15 -10.76 8.20
C VAL A 217 -17.13 -11.03 9.34
N ASP A 218 -16.81 -11.97 10.23
CA ASP A 218 -17.66 -12.32 11.38
C ASP A 218 -17.76 -11.11 12.34
N LYS A 219 -16.62 -10.52 12.72
CA LYS A 219 -16.59 -9.32 13.56
C LYS A 219 -17.41 -8.17 12.95
N ALA A 220 -17.30 -7.95 11.66
CA ALA A 220 -18.05 -6.89 10.99
C ALA A 220 -19.56 -7.13 11.00
N GLN A 221 -20.01 -8.39 10.87
CA GLN A 221 -21.43 -8.73 10.96
C GLN A 221 -22.02 -8.45 12.36
N GLU A 222 -21.21 -8.60 13.41
CA GLU A 222 -21.57 -8.20 14.78
C GLU A 222 -21.63 -6.67 14.89
N LEU A 223 -20.57 -5.96 14.44
CA LEU A 223 -20.50 -4.50 14.45
C LEU A 223 -21.63 -3.86 13.63
N TRP A 224 -22.07 -4.50 12.55
CA TRP A 224 -23.17 -4.01 11.71
C TRP A 224 -24.48 -3.84 12.47
N LYS A 225 -24.72 -4.70 13.45
CA LYS A 225 -25.93 -4.73 14.28
C LYS A 225 -25.74 -3.99 15.62
N LEU A 226 -24.49 -3.70 15.99
CA LEU A 226 -24.14 -3.07 17.26
C LEU A 226 -24.67 -1.65 17.32
N LYS A 227 -25.62 -1.39 18.22
CA LYS A 227 -26.11 -0.03 18.45
C LYS A 227 -25.11 0.79 19.24
N SER A 228 -24.84 1.96 18.76
CA SER A 228 -24.03 2.96 19.46
C SER A 228 -24.76 3.59 20.65
N SER A 229 -24.08 4.47 21.38
CA SER A 229 -24.67 5.22 22.50
C SER A 229 -25.88 6.07 22.14
N ILE A 230 -26.00 6.47 20.86
CA ILE A 230 -27.16 7.23 20.34
C ILE A 230 -28.25 6.33 19.76
N GLY A 231 -28.14 5.00 19.91
CA GLY A 231 -29.15 4.02 19.55
C GLY A 231 -29.17 3.57 18.09
N PHE A 232 -28.26 4.08 17.24
CA PHE A 232 -28.17 3.71 15.83
C PHE A 232 -27.06 2.68 15.56
N SER A 233 -27.28 1.84 14.55
CA SER A 233 -26.32 0.90 13.99
C SER A 233 -26.33 1.00 12.47
N CYS A 234 -25.38 0.37 11.78
CA CYS A 234 -25.40 0.30 10.31
C CYS A 234 -26.71 -0.34 9.80
N ASN A 235 -27.17 -1.38 10.52
CA ASN A 235 -28.41 -2.09 10.20
C ASN A 235 -29.67 -1.21 10.32
N THR A 236 -29.60 -0.10 11.04
CA THR A 236 -30.75 0.83 11.17
C THR A 236 -31.13 1.43 9.81
N CYS A 237 -30.14 1.72 8.97
CA CYS A 237 -30.34 2.33 7.64
C CYS A 237 -30.08 1.34 6.50
N HIS A 238 -29.21 0.35 6.70
CA HIS A 238 -28.79 -0.63 5.70
C HIS A 238 -29.19 -2.04 6.14
N SER A 239 -30.49 -2.32 6.10
CA SER A 239 -31.06 -3.60 6.59
C SER A 239 -30.60 -4.81 5.77
N ASP A 240 -30.34 -4.62 4.48
CA ASP A 240 -29.75 -5.63 3.59
C ASP A 240 -28.40 -5.15 3.04
N PRO A 241 -27.29 -5.45 3.74
CA PRO A 241 -25.97 -5.05 3.27
C PRO A 241 -25.56 -5.71 1.97
N LYS A 242 -26.02 -6.96 1.70
CA LYS A 242 -25.68 -7.69 0.47
C LYS A 242 -26.21 -6.99 -0.76
N GLU A 243 -27.46 -6.55 -0.72
CA GLU A 243 -28.02 -5.80 -1.84
C GLU A 243 -27.48 -4.38 -1.95
N THR A 244 -27.25 -3.71 -0.80
CA THR A 244 -26.79 -2.33 -0.79
C THR A 244 -25.34 -2.19 -1.27
N PHE A 245 -24.46 -3.13 -0.92
CA PHE A 245 -23.01 -2.99 -1.12
C PHE A 245 -22.40 -4.01 -2.10
N LYS A 246 -23.21 -4.80 -2.80
CA LYS A 246 -22.74 -5.88 -3.69
C LYS A 246 -21.73 -5.46 -4.79
N THR A 247 -21.62 -4.16 -5.08
CA THR A 247 -20.67 -3.63 -6.06
C THR A 247 -19.95 -2.37 -5.57
N TRP A 248 -20.35 -1.86 -4.40
CA TRP A 248 -19.93 -0.54 -3.95
C TRP A 248 -18.41 -0.43 -3.76
N ALA A 249 -17.80 -1.39 -3.08
CA ALA A 249 -16.35 -1.36 -2.82
C ALA A 249 -15.52 -1.50 -4.11
N ALA A 250 -16.05 -2.15 -5.15
CA ALA A 250 -15.39 -2.25 -6.45
C ALA A 250 -15.30 -0.89 -7.20
N SER A 251 -16.07 0.12 -6.77
CA SER A 251 -16.01 1.49 -7.29
C SER A 251 -15.17 2.43 -6.43
N MET A 252 -14.53 1.91 -5.40
CA MET A 252 -13.64 2.67 -4.50
C MET A 252 -12.17 2.42 -4.85
N PRO A 253 -11.27 3.38 -4.56
CA PRO A 253 -11.51 4.69 -3.97
C PRO A 253 -12.13 5.69 -4.96
N LYS A 254 -12.69 6.79 -4.44
CA LYS A 254 -13.27 7.82 -5.28
C LYS A 254 -13.04 9.24 -4.76
N TRP A 255 -13.13 10.20 -5.66
CA TRP A 255 -13.07 11.61 -5.30
C TRP A 255 -14.28 12.02 -4.46
N GLU A 256 -14.02 12.70 -3.35
CA GLU A 256 -15.04 13.27 -2.47
C GLU A 256 -14.94 14.81 -2.50
N PRO A 257 -15.84 15.51 -3.18
CA PRO A 257 -15.74 16.95 -3.37
C PRO A 257 -15.86 17.75 -2.08
N ARG A 258 -16.61 17.25 -1.09
CA ARG A 258 -16.78 17.93 0.20
C ARG A 258 -15.50 18.00 1.03
N LEU A 259 -14.57 17.06 0.79
CA LEU A 259 -13.26 16.97 1.45
C LEU A 259 -12.11 17.36 0.52
N ASN A 260 -12.39 17.58 -0.77
CA ASN A 260 -11.41 17.91 -1.79
C ASN A 260 -10.24 16.90 -1.85
N LYS A 261 -10.56 15.61 -1.74
CA LYS A 261 -9.59 14.52 -1.80
C LYS A 261 -10.23 13.17 -2.19
N VAL A 262 -9.38 12.17 -2.47
CA VAL A 262 -9.81 10.80 -2.72
C VAL A 262 -10.03 10.08 -1.39
N LEU A 263 -11.18 9.43 -1.25
CA LEU A 263 -11.52 8.56 -0.12
C LEU A 263 -11.40 7.08 -0.51
N GLY A 264 -10.66 6.31 0.28
CA GLY A 264 -10.74 4.85 0.32
C GLY A 264 -11.88 4.37 1.22
N VAL A 265 -12.11 3.07 1.24
CA VAL A 265 -13.19 2.46 2.05
C VAL A 265 -12.98 2.71 3.54
N GLU A 266 -11.76 2.58 4.04
CA GLU A 266 -11.41 2.73 5.45
C GLU A 266 -11.72 4.15 5.95
N GLU A 267 -11.32 5.14 5.19
CA GLU A 267 -11.59 6.55 5.55
C GLU A 267 -13.08 6.87 5.43
N PHE A 268 -13.75 6.33 4.42
CA PHE A 268 -15.20 6.45 4.30
C PHE A 268 -15.91 5.85 5.50
N VAL A 269 -15.54 4.63 5.92
CA VAL A 269 -16.11 3.95 7.09
C VAL A 269 -15.94 4.80 8.35
N THR A 270 -14.73 5.31 8.63
CA THR A 270 -14.47 6.17 9.78
C THR A 270 -15.41 7.39 9.80
N ARG A 271 -15.48 8.11 8.69
CA ARG A 271 -16.24 9.36 8.59
C ARG A 271 -17.76 9.15 8.57
N HIS A 272 -18.19 8.11 7.86
CA HIS A 272 -19.62 7.79 7.75
C HIS A 272 -20.19 7.25 9.07
N ALA A 273 -19.49 6.30 9.69
CA ALA A 273 -19.91 5.73 10.96
C ALA A 273 -20.02 6.83 12.06
N LYS A 274 -19.03 7.71 12.14
CA LYS A 274 -19.05 8.84 13.10
C LYS A 274 -20.25 9.77 12.84
N ALA A 275 -20.51 10.13 11.60
CA ALA A 275 -21.59 11.05 11.22
C ALA A 275 -23.00 10.46 11.41
N THR A 276 -23.16 9.13 11.30
CA THR A 276 -24.47 8.47 11.28
C THR A 276 -24.81 7.75 12.58
N THR A 277 -23.84 7.07 13.17
CA THR A 277 -24.04 6.25 14.38
C THR A 277 -23.32 6.81 15.60
N GLY A 278 -22.39 7.74 15.42
CA GLY A 278 -21.52 8.24 16.49
C GLY A 278 -20.39 7.26 16.85
N ALA A 279 -20.23 6.17 16.12
CA ALA A 279 -19.14 5.21 16.35
C ALA A 279 -17.78 5.83 15.94
N THR A 280 -16.75 5.62 16.76
CA THR A 280 -15.39 6.13 16.53
C THR A 280 -14.46 5.00 16.07
N TRP A 281 -14.72 4.47 14.90
CA TRP A 281 -13.89 3.44 14.28
C TRP A 281 -12.81 4.10 13.44
N LEU A 282 -11.72 4.46 14.10
CA LEU A 282 -10.60 5.14 13.45
C LEU A 282 -9.90 4.18 12.47
N MET A 283 -9.28 4.74 11.43
CA MET A 283 -8.49 3.96 10.49
C MET A 283 -7.42 3.15 11.25
N GLU A 284 -7.10 1.97 10.75
CA GLU A 284 -6.15 1.02 11.35
C GLU A 284 -6.58 0.36 12.66
N THR A 285 -7.79 0.63 13.17
CA THR A 285 -8.40 -0.16 14.25
C THR A 285 -9.00 -1.46 13.71
N ASP A 286 -9.17 -2.44 14.57
CA ASP A 286 -9.79 -3.72 14.20
C ASP A 286 -11.23 -3.57 13.73
N GLU A 287 -11.98 -2.62 14.31
CA GLU A 287 -13.35 -2.30 13.89
C GLU A 287 -13.38 -1.74 12.46
N ASN A 288 -12.50 -0.80 12.16
CA ASN A 288 -12.41 -0.19 10.83
C ASN A 288 -11.97 -1.21 9.78
N ARG A 289 -10.91 -1.99 10.08
CA ARG A 289 -10.42 -3.07 9.19
C ARG A 289 -11.49 -4.12 8.94
N ALA A 290 -12.19 -4.55 9.98
CA ALA A 290 -13.26 -5.53 9.85
C ALA A 290 -14.38 -5.02 8.94
N MET A 291 -14.80 -3.78 9.13
CA MET A 291 -15.84 -3.15 8.29
C MET A 291 -15.36 -2.98 6.85
N SER A 292 -14.10 -2.58 6.64
CA SER A 292 -13.53 -2.49 5.28
C SER A 292 -13.47 -3.86 4.60
N VAL A 293 -12.96 -4.88 5.28
CA VAL A 293 -12.98 -6.26 4.77
C VAL A 293 -14.40 -6.68 4.38
N TYR A 294 -15.38 -6.43 5.25
CA TYR A 294 -16.75 -6.85 4.99
C TYR A 294 -17.37 -6.17 3.76
N LEU A 295 -17.18 -4.87 3.63
CA LEU A 295 -17.70 -4.12 2.46
C LEU A 295 -17.07 -4.59 1.14
N HIS A 296 -15.77 -4.90 1.15
CA HIS A 296 -15.10 -5.51 -0.01
C HIS A 296 -15.57 -6.96 -0.24
N PHE A 297 -15.71 -7.74 0.85
CA PHE A 297 -16.21 -9.11 0.76
C PHE A 297 -17.61 -9.20 0.13
N LEU A 298 -18.49 -8.26 0.44
CA LEU A 298 -19.82 -8.17 -0.21
C LEU A 298 -19.74 -7.89 -1.70
N ALA A 299 -18.65 -7.27 -2.16
CA ALA A 299 -18.41 -6.95 -3.58
C ALA A 299 -17.48 -7.97 -4.27
N ASN A 300 -17.10 -9.07 -3.61
CA ASN A 300 -16.23 -10.07 -4.22
C ASN A 300 -16.77 -10.62 -5.53
N GLY A 301 -15.87 -10.84 -6.49
CA GLY A 301 -16.20 -11.25 -7.84
C GLY A 301 -16.63 -10.11 -8.77
N THR A 302 -16.89 -8.91 -8.23
CA THR A 302 -17.16 -7.70 -9.04
C THR A 302 -15.86 -7.16 -9.60
N PRO A 303 -15.82 -6.80 -10.90
CA PRO A 303 -14.67 -6.10 -11.46
C PRO A 303 -14.47 -4.74 -10.82
N ILE A 304 -13.21 -4.40 -10.50
CA ILE A 304 -12.81 -3.06 -10.08
C ILE A 304 -13.17 -2.08 -11.20
N ALA A 305 -13.86 -1.00 -10.87
CA ALA A 305 -14.33 0.02 -11.81
C ALA A 305 -14.32 1.38 -11.12
N VAL A 306 -13.12 1.92 -10.87
CA VAL A 306 -12.96 3.26 -10.28
C VAL A 306 -13.19 4.35 -11.34
N ASP A 307 -13.55 5.55 -10.89
CA ASP A 307 -13.68 6.68 -11.81
C ASP A 307 -12.29 7.09 -12.33
N THR A 308 -12.10 6.97 -13.64
CA THR A 308 -10.93 7.42 -14.39
C THR A 308 -11.26 8.52 -15.40
N THR A 309 -12.48 9.04 -15.38
CA THR A 309 -13.02 9.90 -16.44
C THR A 309 -13.28 11.34 -16.01
N SER A 310 -13.70 11.58 -14.76
CA SER A 310 -13.89 12.94 -14.25
C SER A 310 -12.57 13.72 -14.18
N ALA A 311 -12.65 15.03 -14.23
CA ALA A 311 -11.46 15.89 -14.18
C ALA A 311 -10.68 15.73 -12.87
N GLU A 312 -11.41 15.62 -11.79
CA GLU A 312 -10.85 15.48 -10.44
C GLU A 312 -10.16 14.11 -10.26
N ALA A 313 -10.78 13.04 -10.75
CA ALA A 313 -10.20 11.69 -10.70
C ALA A 313 -8.93 11.63 -11.57
N LYS A 314 -8.96 12.16 -12.79
CA LYS A 314 -7.76 12.27 -13.65
C LYS A 314 -6.64 13.02 -12.97
N ALA A 315 -6.94 14.18 -12.37
CA ALA A 315 -5.95 14.97 -11.66
C ALA A 315 -5.36 14.21 -10.44
N ALA A 316 -6.19 13.46 -9.72
CA ALA A 316 -5.73 12.62 -8.61
C ALA A 316 -4.85 11.46 -9.09
N ILE A 317 -5.21 10.80 -10.19
CA ILE A 317 -4.41 9.72 -10.79
C ILE A 317 -3.04 10.24 -11.24
N GLU A 318 -2.98 11.41 -11.90
CA GLU A 318 -1.69 11.99 -12.31
C GLU A 318 -0.82 12.38 -11.10
N ARG A 319 -1.41 12.93 -10.03
CA ARG A 319 -0.65 13.16 -8.78
C ARG A 319 -0.18 11.83 -8.16
N GLY A 320 -1.03 10.81 -8.12
CA GLY A 320 -0.65 9.48 -7.63
C GLY A 320 0.48 8.85 -8.42
N LYS A 321 0.48 9.02 -9.75
CA LYS A 321 1.55 8.58 -10.64
C LYS A 321 2.87 9.31 -10.37
N GLU A 322 2.81 10.62 -10.18
CA GLU A 322 3.98 11.43 -9.80
C GLU A 322 4.54 10.98 -8.44
N LEU A 323 3.66 10.81 -7.44
CA LEU A 323 4.05 10.32 -6.12
C LEU A 323 4.67 8.92 -6.18
N ALA A 324 4.14 8.01 -6.99
CA ALA A 324 4.67 6.66 -7.17
C ALA A 324 6.08 6.63 -7.79
N SER A 325 6.44 7.64 -8.56
CA SER A 325 7.76 7.78 -9.20
C SER A 325 8.75 8.64 -8.41
N ARG A 326 8.30 9.30 -7.33
CA ARG A 326 9.12 10.17 -6.52
C ARG A 326 10.10 9.36 -5.67
N LYS A 327 11.38 9.73 -5.73
CA LYS A 327 12.42 9.16 -4.86
C LYS A 327 12.26 9.65 -3.44
N LEU A 328 12.19 8.72 -2.48
CA LEU A 328 11.87 8.97 -1.08
C LEU A 328 12.90 8.37 -0.15
N GLY A 329 13.00 8.94 1.03
CA GLY A 329 13.71 8.41 2.17
C GLY A 329 15.23 8.34 1.99
N GLU A 330 15.90 7.88 3.04
CA GLU A 330 17.35 7.75 3.08
C GLU A 330 17.87 6.76 2.03
N LEU A 331 17.07 5.74 1.67
CA LEU A 331 17.46 4.77 0.65
C LEU A 331 17.15 5.21 -0.78
N ASN A 332 16.49 6.36 -0.96
CA ASN A 332 16.23 6.97 -2.26
C ASN A 332 15.46 6.05 -3.24
N PHE A 333 14.40 5.41 -2.77
CA PHE A 333 13.54 4.56 -3.59
C PHE A 333 12.21 5.23 -3.95
N ALA A 334 11.73 4.94 -5.15
CA ALA A 334 10.36 5.17 -5.55
C ALA A 334 9.55 3.86 -5.55
N CYS A 335 8.21 3.94 -5.49
CA CYS A 335 7.36 2.75 -5.66
C CYS A 335 7.67 2.05 -7.00
N THR A 336 7.88 2.83 -8.06
CA THR A 336 8.23 2.34 -9.41
C THR A 336 9.61 1.69 -9.51
N ASP A 337 10.52 1.91 -8.57
CA ASP A 337 11.81 1.20 -8.58
C ASP A 337 11.62 -0.26 -8.20
N CYS A 338 10.78 -0.54 -7.20
CA CYS A 338 10.48 -1.89 -6.76
C CYS A 338 9.42 -2.56 -7.65
N HIS A 339 8.30 -1.88 -7.91
CA HIS A 339 7.15 -2.43 -8.63
C HIS A 339 7.17 -2.16 -10.15
N GLY A 340 8.24 -1.61 -10.68
CA GLY A 340 8.48 -1.39 -12.09
C GLY A 340 9.85 -1.92 -12.51
N LYS A 341 10.93 -1.17 -12.23
CA LYS A 341 12.30 -1.53 -12.66
C LYS A 341 12.77 -2.88 -12.09
N SER A 342 12.38 -3.21 -10.85
CA SER A 342 12.74 -4.47 -10.19
C SER A 342 11.55 -5.43 -10.06
N ALA A 343 10.45 -5.20 -10.77
CA ALA A 343 9.32 -6.12 -10.79
C ALA A 343 9.76 -7.51 -11.30
N ASN A 344 9.06 -8.53 -10.82
CA ASN A 344 9.35 -9.94 -11.14
C ASN A 344 10.74 -10.43 -10.67
N HIS A 345 11.29 -9.79 -9.62
CA HIS A 345 12.51 -10.20 -8.96
C HIS A 345 12.28 -10.39 -7.45
N TRP A 346 13.23 -11.06 -6.83
CA TRP A 346 13.27 -11.23 -5.39
C TRP A 346 14.07 -10.12 -4.73
N ILE A 347 13.47 -9.48 -3.70
CA ILE A 347 14.21 -8.74 -2.68
C ILE A 347 14.21 -9.61 -1.43
N ARG A 348 15.32 -10.25 -1.11
CA ARG A 348 15.41 -11.31 -0.10
C ARG A 348 14.38 -12.42 -0.40
N GLY A 349 13.57 -12.77 0.60
CA GLY A 349 12.48 -13.73 0.47
C GLY A 349 11.14 -13.13 -0.01
N GLN A 350 11.13 -11.87 -0.47
CA GLN A 350 9.92 -11.21 -0.96
C GLN A 350 9.95 -11.04 -2.47
N TRP A 351 8.94 -11.55 -3.14
CA TRP A 351 8.72 -11.32 -4.56
C TRP A 351 8.14 -9.94 -4.81
N LEU A 352 8.71 -9.22 -5.76
CA LEU A 352 8.20 -7.93 -6.19
C LEU A 352 7.22 -8.13 -7.34
N GLY A 353 5.93 -8.02 -7.07
CA GLY A 353 4.91 -8.04 -8.12
C GLY A 353 4.84 -6.69 -8.86
N GLU A 354 4.33 -6.74 -10.09
CA GLU A 354 3.91 -5.56 -10.83
C GLU A 354 2.71 -4.90 -10.16
N PRO A 355 2.40 -3.61 -10.43
CA PRO A 355 1.25 -2.92 -9.84
C PRO A 355 -0.08 -3.61 -10.13
N LYS A 356 -0.21 -4.23 -11.32
CA LYS A 356 -1.40 -4.99 -11.68
C LYS A 356 -1.48 -6.27 -10.86
N GLY A 357 -2.61 -6.51 -10.21
CA GLY A 357 -2.82 -7.62 -9.26
C GLY A 357 -2.34 -7.30 -7.85
N GLN A 358 -2.00 -6.04 -7.53
CA GLN A 358 -1.59 -5.62 -6.20
C GLN A 358 -2.66 -4.80 -5.45
N TYR A 359 -3.89 -4.74 -5.96
CA TYR A 359 -4.98 -4.01 -5.33
C TYR A 359 -6.22 -4.87 -5.04
N ASP A 360 -6.57 -5.79 -5.91
CA ASP A 360 -7.80 -6.60 -5.94
C ASP A 360 -8.05 -7.45 -4.68
N HIS A 361 -7.04 -7.64 -3.83
CA HIS A 361 -7.08 -8.50 -2.65
C HIS A 361 -6.97 -7.73 -1.31
N PHE A 362 -6.92 -6.39 -1.34
CA PHE A 362 -6.90 -5.56 -0.13
C PHE A 362 -8.30 -5.17 0.34
N PRO A 363 -8.50 -5.12 1.70
CA PRO A 363 -7.58 -5.48 2.79
C PRO A 363 -7.18 -6.94 2.80
N THR A 364 -5.93 -7.22 3.20
CA THR A 364 -5.32 -8.55 3.10
C THR A 364 -4.80 -9.04 4.45
N TRP A 365 -4.89 -10.36 4.68
CA TRP A 365 -4.19 -11.01 5.78
C TRP A 365 -2.69 -11.13 5.47
N ARG A 366 -1.87 -10.55 6.32
CA ARG A 366 -0.40 -10.59 6.24
C ARG A 366 0.13 -11.72 7.11
N THR A 367 0.56 -12.82 6.50
CA THR A 367 1.01 -14.03 7.23
C THR A 367 2.23 -13.77 8.10
N SER A 368 3.17 -12.93 7.65
CA SER A 368 4.38 -12.57 8.41
C SER A 368 4.11 -11.66 9.61
N LEU A 369 2.93 -11.03 9.67
CA LEU A 369 2.56 -10.06 10.70
C LEU A 369 1.36 -10.49 11.53
N LEU A 370 0.70 -11.59 11.13
CA LEU A 370 -0.51 -12.14 11.76
C LEU A 370 -1.61 -11.08 11.93
N ALA A 371 -1.79 -10.24 10.93
CA ALA A 371 -2.72 -9.11 10.98
C ALA A 371 -3.33 -8.80 9.59
N ILE A 372 -4.52 -8.21 9.60
CA ILE A 372 -5.11 -7.61 8.40
C ILE A 372 -4.54 -6.21 8.21
N TRP A 373 -4.13 -5.93 6.99
CA TRP A 373 -3.69 -4.61 6.56
C TRP A 373 -4.49 -4.11 5.36
N ASP A 374 -4.86 -2.84 5.41
CA ASP A 374 -5.34 -2.12 4.25
C ASP A 374 -4.18 -1.66 3.35
N ILE A 375 -4.51 -1.11 2.20
CA ILE A 375 -3.51 -0.69 1.21
C ILE A 375 -2.69 0.52 1.67
N ARG A 376 -3.29 1.46 2.43
CA ARG A 376 -2.59 2.65 2.92
C ARG A 376 -1.59 2.31 4.01
N GLN A 377 -1.94 1.36 4.88
CA GLN A 377 -0.98 0.80 5.84
C GLN A 377 0.19 0.09 5.12
N ARG A 378 -0.09 -0.55 3.96
CA ARG A 378 0.98 -1.12 3.14
C ARG A 378 1.89 -0.03 2.55
N PHE A 379 1.36 1.12 2.16
CA PHE A 379 2.17 2.27 1.72
C PHE A 379 3.06 2.78 2.85
N GLN A 380 2.53 2.98 4.06
CA GLN A 380 3.32 3.38 5.23
C GLN A 380 4.46 2.39 5.49
N TRP A 381 4.17 1.09 5.46
CA TRP A 381 5.20 0.06 5.64
C TRP A 381 6.31 0.13 4.57
N CYS A 382 5.96 0.41 3.32
CA CYS A 382 6.95 0.62 2.27
C CYS A 382 7.84 1.83 2.57
N GLN A 383 7.24 2.95 3.03
CA GLN A 383 8.00 4.15 3.42
C GLN A 383 8.96 3.87 4.57
N VAL A 384 8.52 3.19 5.63
CA VAL A 384 9.38 2.76 6.73
C VAL A 384 10.57 1.92 6.22
N ASN A 385 10.33 0.98 5.31
CA ASN A 385 11.40 0.12 4.76
C ASN A 385 12.44 0.89 3.94
N ILE A 386 12.04 1.97 3.29
CA ILE A 386 12.97 2.85 2.54
C ILE A 386 13.47 4.02 3.38
N ARG A 387 13.11 4.06 4.66
CA ARG A 387 13.46 5.11 5.64
C ARG A 387 12.98 6.49 5.23
N ALA A 388 11.80 6.56 4.68
CA ALA A 388 11.03 7.77 4.52
C ALA A 388 10.09 7.94 5.70
N ASP A 389 9.72 9.19 5.96
CA ASP A 389 8.70 9.49 6.95
C ASP A 389 7.32 9.10 6.39
N GLU A 390 6.55 8.36 7.18
CA GLU A 390 5.19 7.98 6.82
C GLU A 390 4.21 9.12 7.12
N LEU A 391 3.13 9.17 6.37
CA LEU A 391 2.04 10.11 6.57
C LEU A 391 0.89 9.48 7.38
N PRO A 392 0.00 10.28 7.97
CA PRO A 392 -1.26 9.77 8.51
C PRO A 392 -2.07 8.97 7.48
N PRO A 393 -2.79 7.90 7.86
CA PRO A 393 -3.47 7.01 6.92
C PRO A 393 -4.54 7.72 6.07
N ASP A 394 -5.07 8.86 6.52
CA ASP A 394 -6.01 9.68 5.75
C ASP A 394 -5.35 10.80 4.94
N ALA A 395 -4.02 10.83 4.84
CA ALA A 395 -3.32 11.81 4.01
C ALA A 395 -3.83 11.79 2.57
N LYS A 396 -3.91 12.96 1.95
CA LYS A 396 -4.38 13.13 0.58
C LYS A 396 -3.51 12.35 -0.41
N GLU A 397 -2.22 12.32 -0.15
CA GLU A 397 -1.21 11.62 -0.95
C GLU A 397 -1.49 10.12 -1.04
N TYR A 398 -1.91 9.50 0.07
CA TYR A 398 -2.30 8.08 0.06
C TYR A 398 -3.59 7.85 -0.73
N GLY A 399 -4.54 8.77 -0.68
CA GLY A 399 -5.74 8.68 -1.51
C GLY A 399 -5.41 8.75 -3.01
N ASP A 400 -4.54 9.69 -3.41
CA ASP A 400 -4.11 9.85 -4.80
C ASP A 400 -3.32 8.60 -5.28
N LEU A 401 -2.41 8.04 -4.45
CA LEU A 401 -1.70 6.78 -4.73
C LEU A 401 -2.64 5.59 -4.84
N GLU A 402 -3.62 5.50 -3.95
CA GLU A 402 -4.60 4.41 -3.93
C GLU A 402 -5.44 4.42 -5.22
N LEU A 403 -5.94 5.59 -5.64
CA LEU A 403 -6.71 5.73 -6.88
C LEU A 403 -5.83 5.42 -8.11
N TYR A 404 -4.58 5.87 -8.13
CA TYR A 404 -3.64 5.53 -9.19
C TYR A 404 -3.41 4.02 -9.26
N LEU A 405 -3.18 3.33 -8.14
CA LEU A 405 -3.00 1.87 -8.12
C LEU A 405 -4.28 1.14 -8.53
N ALA A 406 -5.44 1.55 -8.02
CA ALA A 406 -6.73 0.97 -8.37
C ALA A 406 -7.02 1.10 -9.88
N SER A 407 -6.69 2.24 -10.49
CA SER A 407 -6.88 2.46 -11.92
C SER A 407 -6.05 1.49 -12.80
N GLN A 408 -4.89 1.03 -12.31
CA GLN A 408 -4.08 0.03 -13.00
C GLN A 408 -4.63 -1.40 -12.84
N ASN A 409 -5.57 -1.59 -11.91
CA ASN A 409 -6.21 -2.86 -11.60
C ASN A 409 -7.66 -2.92 -12.12
N ASP A 410 -8.04 -1.97 -12.96
CA ASP A 410 -9.39 -1.93 -13.58
C ASP A 410 -9.73 -3.24 -14.27
N GLY A 411 -10.95 -3.72 -14.07
CA GLY A 411 -11.46 -4.98 -14.60
C GLY A 411 -11.01 -6.25 -13.84
N LEU A 412 -10.05 -6.19 -12.94
CA LEU A 412 -9.74 -7.32 -12.06
C LEU A 412 -10.83 -7.51 -11.03
N LYS A 413 -11.16 -8.76 -10.72
CA LYS A 413 -12.22 -9.08 -9.77
C LYS A 413 -11.70 -8.99 -8.32
N LEU A 414 -12.46 -8.33 -7.47
CA LEU A 414 -12.18 -8.31 -6.04
C LEU A 414 -12.19 -9.72 -5.45
N SER A 415 -11.25 -9.99 -4.56
CA SER A 415 -11.15 -11.22 -3.77
C SER A 415 -10.56 -10.91 -2.38
N VAL A 416 -11.42 -10.47 -1.46
CA VAL A 416 -11.07 -9.93 -0.14
C VAL A 416 -11.73 -10.75 0.96
N PRO A 417 -11.04 -11.05 2.09
CA PRO A 417 -9.63 -10.72 2.34
C PRO A 417 -8.68 -11.64 1.59
N GLY A 418 -7.66 -11.08 0.97
CA GLY A 418 -6.58 -11.89 0.41
C GLY A 418 -5.65 -12.45 1.48
N ILE A 419 -4.77 -13.40 1.10
CA ILE A 419 -3.69 -13.91 1.95
C ILE A 419 -2.37 -13.58 1.27
N ARG A 420 -1.51 -12.84 1.94
CA ARG A 420 -0.18 -12.44 1.44
C ARG A 420 0.88 -12.55 2.54
N HIS A 421 2.13 -12.67 2.11
CA HIS A 421 3.29 -12.69 3.03
C HIS A 421 3.65 -11.32 3.56
#